data_f3cd86d574b6fcd9bc25e98c9123f17f
#
_entry.id   f3cd86d574b6fcd9bc25e98c9123f17f
#
_cell.length_a   1.000
_cell.length_b   1.000
_cell.length_c   1.000
_cell.angle_alpha   90.00
_cell.angle_beta   90.00
_cell.angle_gamma   90.00
#
_symmetry.space_group_name_H-M   'P 1'
#
loop_
_entity.id
_entity.type
_entity.pdbx_description
1 polymer ?
#
loop_
_entity_poly.entity_id
_entity_poly.type
_entity_poly.pdbx_seq_one_letter_code
_entity_poly.pdbx_strand_id
1 'polypeptide(L)'
;MPLVELVCQLLSNERDPLKGRQLPVMYSRRKDGFFSVSGNLATQFVQAVGWAMAAAIKGQDDIAVSWIGEGSSAEADFHHALLFASVYKA
;
A
#
# COMPACT_ATOMS: atom_id res chain seq x y z
N MET A 1 -7.36 11.54 -2.65
CA MET A 1 -8.65 10.83 -2.86
C MET A 1 -9.79 11.74 -2.46
N PRO A 2 -10.82 11.94 -3.31
CA PRO A 2 -11.98 12.73 -2.93
C PRO A 2 -12.74 12.11 -1.75
N LEU A 3 -13.18 12.95 -0.82
CA LEU A 3 -13.88 12.50 0.38
C LEU A 3 -15.13 11.67 0.07
N VAL A 4 -15.87 12.04 -0.97
CA VAL A 4 -17.08 11.31 -1.39
C VAL A 4 -16.73 9.87 -1.82
N GLU A 5 -15.66 9.67 -2.60
CA GLU A 5 -15.23 8.33 -2.99
C GLU A 5 -14.76 7.51 -1.79
N LEU A 6 -14.04 8.13 -0.87
CA LEU A 6 -13.62 7.49 0.38
C LEU A 6 -14.82 6.99 1.18
N VAL A 7 -15.83 7.84 1.37
CA VAL A 7 -17.06 7.49 2.08
C VAL A 7 -17.86 6.41 1.34
N CYS A 8 -17.92 6.47 0.02
CA CYS A 8 -18.58 5.43 -0.78
C CYS A 8 -17.89 4.06 -0.65
N GLN A 9 -16.55 4.04 -0.62
CA GLN A 9 -15.81 2.81 -0.35
C GLN A 9 -16.03 2.31 1.09
N LEU A 10 -16.06 3.22 2.06
CA LEU A 10 -16.30 2.89 3.46
C LEU A 10 -17.68 2.25 3.67
N LEU A 11 -18.70 2.74 2.97
CA LEU A 11 -20.07 2.26 3.06
C LEU A 11 -20.38 1.12 2.08
N SER A 12 -19.46 0.77 1.20
CA SER A 12 -19.65 -0.25 0.14
C SER A 12 -20.96 -0.05 -0.64
N ASN A 13 -21.31 1.20 -0.94
CA ASN A 13 -22.53 1.52 -1.63
C ASN A 13 -22.40 1.38 -3.17
N GLU A 14 -23.48 1.64 -3.90
CA GLU A 14 -23.51 1.52 -5.38
C GLU A 14 -22.49 2.41 -6.11
N ARG A 15 -22.05 3.50 -5.48
CA ARG A 15 -21.04 4.43 -6.02
C ARG A 15 -19.61 4.07 -5.64
N ASP A 16 -19.41 2.98 -4.89
CA ASP A 16 -18.09 2.48 -4.57
C ASP A 16 -17.36 2.02 -5.85
N PRO A 17 -16.24 2.65 -6.22
CA PRO A 17 -15.47 2.22 -7.41
C PRO A 17 -14.93 0.79 -7.29
N LEU A 18 -14.80 0.25 -6.08
CA LEU A 18 -14.37 -1.12 -5.82
C LEU A 18 -15.55 -2.11 -5.81
N LYS A 19 -16.78 -1.62 -5.99
CA LYS A 19 -18.01 -2.43 -6.07
C LYS A 19 -18.23 -3.34 -4.86
N GLY A 20 -17.90 -2.85 -3.67
CA GLY A 20 -18.05 -3.59 -2.41
C GLY A 20 -17.10 -4.79 -2.26
N ARG A 21 -16.05 -4.89 -3.08
CA ARG A 21 -15.12 -6.03 -3.06
C ARG A 21 -14.03 -5.94 -2.00
N GLN A 22 -13.93 -4.79 -1.32
CA GLN A 22 -12.98 -4.56 -0.24
C GLN A 22 -13.69 -4.40 1.10
N LEU A 23 -12.98 -4.68 2.18
CA LEU A 23 -13.46 -4.31 3.51
C LEU A 23 -13.49 -2.77 3.65
N PRO A 24 -14.41 -2.22 4.45
CA PRO A 24 -14.63 -0.77 4.53
C PRO A 24 -13.38 0.08 4.79
N VAL A 25 -12.41 -0.43 5.52
CA VAL A 25 -11.16 0.29 5.86
C VAL A 25 -10.02 0.06 4.87
N MET A 26 -10.24 -0.72 3.83
CA MET A 26 -9.21 -1.08 2.85
C MET A 26 -9.37 -0.26 1.58
N TYR A 27 -9.04 1.01 1.68
CA TYR A 27 -9.18 1.96 0.59
C TYR A 27 -8.20 1.68 -0.55
N SER A 28 -8.61 2.00 -1.77
CA SER A 28 -7.75 1.93 -2.95
C SER A 28 -8.16 2.98 -3.95
N ARG A 29 -7.16 3.67 -4.54
CA ARG A 29 -7.39 4.58 -5.65
C ARG A 29 -6.09 4.76 -6.43
N ARG A 30 -5.95 3.97 -7.49
CA ARG A 30 -4.71 3.91 -8.27
C ARG A 30 -4.24 5.27 -8.78
N LYS A 31 -5.15 6.10 -9.28
CA LYS A 31 -4.77 7.39 -9.88
C LYS A 31 -4.24 8.42 -8.87
N ASP A 32 -4.49 8.22 -7.57
CA ASP A 32 -3.94 9.03 -6.50
C ASP A 32 -2.77 8.34 -5.77
N GLY A 33 -2.31 7.19 -6.28
CA GLY A 33 -1.23 6.43 -5.67
C GLY A 33 -1.64 5.62 -4.43
N PHE A 34 -2.94 5.52 -4.13
CA PHE A 34 -3.42 4.66 -3.04
C PHE A 34 -3.46 3.21 -3.48
N PHE A 35 -2.46 2.46 -3.06
CA PHE A 35 -2.38 1.03 -3.34
C PHE A 35 -3.42 0.24 -2.54
N SER A 36 -3.79 -0.94 -3.02
CA SER A 36 -4.74 -1.81 -2.30
C SER A 36 -4.21 -2.19 -0.93
N VAL A 37 -5.01 -1.97 0.12
CA VAL A 37 -4.64 -2.33 1.48
C VAL A 37 -4.92 -3.81 1.72
N SER A 38 -4.02 -4.48 2.42
CA SER A 38 -4.17 -5.86 2.87
C SER A 38 -4.29 -5.91 4.40
N GLY A 39 -5.12 -6.81 4.92
CA GLY A 39 -5.19 -7.11 6.34
C GLY A 39 -4.05 -8.00 6.85
N ASN A 40 -3.26 -8.60 5.96
CA ASN A 40 -2.11 -9.41 6.33
C ASN A 40 -0.97 -8.50 6.82
N LEU A 41 -0.31 -8.94 7.90
CA LEU A 41 0.76 -8.16 8.52
C LEU A 41 1.95 -8.00 7.57
N ALA A 42 2.52 -6.79 7.53
CA ALA A 42 3.69 -6.40 6.75
C ALA A 42 3.53 -6.44 5.22
N THR A 43 2.39 -6.83 4.66
CA THR A 43 2.19 -6.92 3.21
C THR A 43 2.42 -5.58 2.51
N GLN A 44 1.85 -4.48 3.03
CA GLN A 44 2.01 -3.15 2.45
C GLN A 44 3.46 -2.68 2.46
N PHE A 45 4.22 -3.08 3.45
CA PHE A 45 5.62 -2.70 3.56
C PHE A 45 6.46 -3.30 2.42
N VAL A 46 6.28 -4.59 2.16
CA VAL A 46 6.93 -5.28 1.03
C VAL A 46 6.54 -4.62 -0.31
N GLN A 47 5.26 -4.30 -0.48
CA GLN A 47 4.76 -3.63 -1.68
C GLN A 47 5.35 -2.22 -1.84
N ALA A 48 5.49 -1.47 -0.75
CA ALA A 48 6.12 -0.14 -0.78
C ALA A 48 7.58 -0.22 -1.21
N VAL A 49 8.35 -1.20 -0.70
CA VAL A 49 9.73 -1.44 -1.13
C VAL A 49 9.78 -1.77 -2.61
N GLY A 50 8.90 -2.65 -3.11
CA GLY A 50 8.82 -2.98 -4.53
C GLY A 50 8.51 -1.77 -5.41
N TRP A 51 7.61 -0.88 -4.95
CA TRP A 51 7.31 0.37 -5.64
C TRP A 51 8.54 1.28 -5.71
N ALA A 52 9.23 1.47 -4.58
CA ALA A 52 10.44 2.31 -4.52
C ALA A 52 11.56 1.74 -5.40
N MET A 53 11.73 0.42 -5.43
CA MET A 53 12.67 -0.25 -6.34
C MET A 53 12.34 0.05 -7.81
N ALA A 54 11.07 -0.04 -8.18
CA ALA A 54 10.63 0.25 -9.55
C ALA A 54 10.88 1.72 -9.92
N ALA A 55 10.63 2.65 -9.00
CA ALA A 55 10.92 4.07 -9.19
C ALA A 55 12.42 4.30 -9.42
N ALA A 56 13.28 3.70 -8.58
CA ALA A 56 14.72 3.79 -8.73
C ALA A 56 15.21 3.24 -10.09
N ILE A 57 14.69 2.09 -10.53
CA ILE A 57 15.01 1.48 -11.84
C ILE A 57 14.62 2.41 -12.98
N LYS A 58 13.48 3.11 -12.86
CA LYS A 58 12.99 4.06 -13.86
C LYS A 58 13.64 5.44 -13.80
N GLY A 59 14.52 5.68 -12.82
CA GLY A 59 15.13 6.99 -12.59
C GLY A 59 14.14 8.05 -12.12
N GLN A 60 13.12 7.66 -11.37
CA GLN A 60 12.11 8.53 -10.79
C GLN A 60 12.44 8.80 -9.31
N ASP A 61 12.11 10.00 -8.83
CA ASP A 61 12.30 10.40 -7.43
C ASP A 61 11.05 10.19 -6.56
N ASP A 62 10.25 9.18 -6.90
CA ASP A 62 9.04 8.85 -6.16
C ASP A 62 9.38 8.27 -4.79
N ILE A 63 8.57 8.64 -3.80
CA ILE A 63 8.66 8.11 -2.44
C ILE A 63 7.46 7.21 -2.17
N ALA A 64 7.71 5.98 -1.77
CA ALA A 64 6.68 5.07 -1.29
C ALA A 64 6.55 5.18 0.24
N VAL A 65 5.32 5.32 0.72
CA VAL A 65 5.03 5.41 2.16
C VAL A 65 4.12 4.25 2.56
N SER A 66 4.44 3.60 3.66
CA SER A 66 3.63 2.51 4.21
C SER A 66 3.46 2.68 5.72
N TRP A 67 2.27 2.35 6.21
CA TRP A 67 1.97 2.25 7.63
C TRP A 67 1.89 0.79 8.03
N ILE A 68 2.56 0.46 9.11
CA ILE A 68 2.51 -0.87 9.69
C ILE A 68 2.26 -0.78 11.20
N GLY A 69 1.67 -1.82 11.76
CA GLY A 69 1.59 -1.97 13.20
C GLY A 69 2.91 -2.50 13.78
N GLU A 70 3.11 -2.33 15.07
CA GLU A 70 4.31 -2.82 15.78
C GLU A 70 4.51 -4.33 15.61
N GLY A 71 3.42 -5.11 15.65
CA GLY A 71 3.47 -6.57 15.46
C GLY A 71 3.93 -6.98 14.08
N SER A 72 3.73 -6.13 13.05
CA SER A 72 4.20 -6.40 11.70
C SER A 72 5.73 -6.50 11.61
N SER A 73 6.46 -5.85 12.50
CA SER A 73 7.93 -5.92 12.53
C SER A 73 8.46 -7.31 12.91
N ALA A 74 7.62 -8.18 13.48
CA ALA A 74 7.96 -9.56 13.80
C ALA A 74 7.78 -10.52 12.59
N GLU A 75 7.16 -10.06 11.50
CA GLU A 75 7.00 -10.85 10.29
C GLU A 75 8.33 -10.97 9.54
N ALA A 76 8.60 -12.16 8.99
CA ALA A 76 9.81 -12.41 8.19
C ALA A 76 9.90 -11.46 6.99
N ASP A 77 8.78 -11.16 6.36
CA ASP A 77 8.71 -10.25 5.21
C ASP A 77 9.13 -8.81 5.54
N PHE A 78 8.95 -8.36 6.77
CA PHE A 78 9.45 -7.06 7.22
C PHE A 78 10.98 -7.01 7.12
N HIS A 79 11.66 -8.02 7.65
CA HIS A 79 13.11 -8.13 7.58
C HIS A 79 13.59 -8.24 6.14
N HIS A 80 12.97 -9.10 5.33
CA HIS A 80 13.31 -9.28 3.93
C HIS A 80 13.13 -7.98 3.13
N ALA A 81 12.06 -7.24 3.37
CA ALA A 81 11.82 -5.96 2.69
C ALA A 81 12.91 -4.94 3.02
N LEU A 82 13.32 -4.83 4.30
CA LEU A 82 14.43 -3.97 4.70
C LEU A 82 15.74 -4.38 4.03
N LEU A 83 15.99 -5.68 3.93
CA LEU A 83 17.18 -6.21 3.26
C LEU A 83 17.17 -5.80 1.76
N PHE A 84 16.06 -6.01 1.07
CA PHE A 84 15.91 -5.58 -0.33
C PHE A 84 16.09 -4.07 -0.50
N ALA A 85 15.44 -3.27 0.35
CA ALA A 85 15.59 -1.82 0.31
C ALA A 85 17.06 -1.38 0.48
N SER A 86 17.78 -2.02 1.39
CA SER A 86 19.20 -1.75 1.65
C SER A 86 20.09 -2.15 0.45
N VAL A 87 19.90 -3.35 -0.08
CA VAL A 87 20.73 -3.88 -1.17
C VAL A 87 20.52 -3.11 -2.47
N TYR A 88 19.27 -2.79 -2.80
CA TYR A 88 18.90 -2.10 -4.04
C TYR A 88 18.79 -0.59 -3.89
N LYS A 89 19.03 -0.05 -2.69
CA LYS A 89 18.98 1.40 -2.39
C LYS A 89 17.65 2.04 -2.78
N ALA A 90 16.57 1.34 -2.44
CA ALA A 90 15.20 1.79 -2.70
C ALA A 90 14.64 2.61 -1.54
#